data_febf2dc961f4a2bb34b75cd4a6c6b9a7
#
_entry.id   febf2dc961f4a2bb34b75cd4a6c6b9a7
#
_cell.length_a   1.000
_cell.length_b   1.000
_cell.length_c   1.000
_cell.angle_alpha   90.00
_cell.angle_beta   90.00
_cell.angle_gamma   90.00
#
_symmetry.space_group_name_H-M   'P 1'
#
loop_
_entity.id
_entity.type
_entity.pdbx_description
1 polymer ?
#
loop_
_entity_poly.entity_id
_entity_poly.type
_entity_poly.pdbx_seq_one_letter_code
_entity_poly.pdbx_strand_id
1 'polypeptide(L)'
;MRAITFEAPIPRYLVTLAAGKVANAFHVGAHACTRYREVAAPDLPSGDWVRIRTRLGGICGSDLGIVALEASPSASPFSSFPFVIGHENVGQIAELGSEARDFAVGERVTVNPLLCCEPRAMTPPCEACAAGHHSRCTHFTDGALPPGMLLGTTRSLGGSWGEEFVAHRSQLVRVPDAMTDAQAVLTEPFACCVHAAYGSMPAAGETVLVIGAGTMGLLMIAALHALAPKAVVTVLARHPFQAAHAMQLGASRAVPGRGDYLAELADAGRARLLKPILGPPIGVGGFDRTYVCAGGSRGIEDALRFTRSGGHVVLLGNVSHARVDWTPLWLKELTIGGTLAYGSHVHGAASVNAFEEAAHLIASGRAPVGGLVTHQFPLADYRKAIATARARGGSEAVKVAFKF
;
A
#
# COMPACT_ATOMS: atom_id res chain seq x y z
N MET A 1 18.72 9.74 -16.83
CA MET A 1 17.26 9.81 -16.66
C MET A 1 16.89 10.76 -15.52
N ARG A 2 15.74 11.40 -15.60
CA ARG A 2 15.21 12.25 -14.51
C ARG A 2 14.51 11.36 -13.46
N ALA A 3 14.77 11.64 -12.20
CA ALA A 3 14.21 10.84 -11.10
C ALA A 3 14.09 11.65 -9.81
N ILE A 4 13.21 11.19 -8.90
CA ILE A 4 13.14 11.66 -7.52
C ILE A 4 13.88 10.64 -6.66
N THR A 5 14.98 11.07 -6.05
CA THR A 5 15.87 10.22 -5.27
C THR A 5 15.80 10.55 -3.80
N PHE A 6 16.07 9.55 -2.97
CA PHE A 6 16.26 9.69 -1.54
C PHE A 6 17.69 9.32 -1.14
N GLU A 7 18.31 10.20 -0.37
CA GLU A 7 19.63 10.00 0.25
C GLU A 7 19.59 10.53 1.68
N ALA A 8 20.19 9.82 2.61
CA ALA A 8 20.16 10.18 4.03
C ALA A 8 21.57 10.27 4.66
N PRO A 9 22.55 11.01 4.09
CA PRO A 9 23.77 11.30 4.83
C PRO A 9 23.43 12.11 6.09
N ILE A 10 24.06 11.79 7.21
CA ILE A 10 23.70 12.30 8.54
C ILE A 10 23.49 13.84 8.58
N PRO A 11 24.40 14.67 8.02
CA PRO A 11 24.19 16.13 8.07
C PRO A 11 22.90 16.56 7.34
N ARG A 12 22.63 16.00 6.16
CA ARG A 12 21.44 16.32 5.38
C ARG A 12 20.16 15.81 6.05
N TYR A 13 20.22 14.63 6.65
CA TYR A 13 19.10 14.07 7.41
C TYR A 13 18.70 15.00 8.55
N LEU A 14 19.66 15.47 9.35
CA LEU A 14 19.42 16.38 10.48
C LEU A 14 18.87 17.73 10.01
N VAL A 15 19.41 18.30 8.93
CA VAL A 15 18.89 19.54 8.33
C VAL A 15 17.46 19.36 7.84
N THR A 16 17.18 18.28 7.08
CA THR A 16 15.82 17.99 6.58
C THR A 16 14.84 17.80 7.73
N LEU A 17 15.25 17.08 8.78
CA LEU A 17 14.41 16.82 9.96
C LEU A 17 14.08 18.11 10.71
N ALA A 18 15.06 18.98 10.93
CA ALA A 18 14.87 20.25 11.63
C ALA A 18 14.03 21.24 10.82
N ALA A 19 14.37 21.43 9.54
CA ALA A 19 13.65 22.34 8.66
C ALA A 19 12.22 21.84 8.36
N GLY A 20 12.03 20.54 8.21
CA GLY A 20 10.73 19.91 7.96
C GLY A 20 9.71 20.15 9.09
N LYS A 21 10.19 20.30 10.33
CA LYS A 21 9.34 20.70 11.48
C LYS A 21 8.81 22.13 11.36
N VAL A 22 9.53 23.01 10.65
CA VAL A 22 9.09 24.39 10.42
C VAL A 22 8.05 24.46 9.30
N ALA A 23 8.33 23.78 8.18
CA ALA A 23 7.38 23.69 7.07
C ALA A 23 7.60 22.43 6.24
N ASN A 24 6.51 21.79 5.85
CA ASN A 24 6.52 20.56 5.02
C ASN A 24 7.26 20.73 3.69
N ALA A 25 7.31 21.94 3.16
CA ALA A 25 8.02 22.26 1.91
C ALA A 25 9.53 21.96 1.99
N PHE A 26 10.12 21.93 3.18
CA PHE A 26 11.54 21.64 3.37
C PHE A 26 11.89 20.15 3.35
N HIS A 27 10.91 19.25 3.31
CA HIS A 27 11.18 17.82 3.11
C HIS A 27 11.66 17.48 1.68
N VAL A 28 11.53 18.40 0.74
CA VAL A 28 11.89 18.22 -0.66
C VAL A 28 12.69 19.41 -1.22
N GLY A 29 13.68 19.15 -2.05
CA GLY A 29 14.48 20.19 -2.69
C GLY A 29 15.98 19.97 -2.59
N ALA A 30 16.78 20.95 -2.97
CA ALA A 30 18.24 20.81 -3.13
C ALA A 30 18.97 20.38 -1.86
N HIS A 31 18.52 20.85 -0.69
CA HIS A 31 19.15 20.55 0.61
C HIS A 31 18.45 19.43 1.39
N ALA A 32 17.30 18.95 0.90
CA ALA A 32 16.55 17.87 1.52
C ALA A 32 17.13 16.49 1.17
N CYS A 33 16.70 15.45 1.92
CA CYS A 33 16.98 14.07 1.59
C CYS A 33 16.31 13.64 0.27
N THR A 34 15.12 14.19 -0.03
CA THR A 34 14.37 13.93 -1.27
C THR A 34 14.64 15.00 -2.32
N ARG A 35 15.15 14.60 -3.48
CA ARG A 35 15.57 15.52 -4.55
C ARG A 35 15.16 15.02 -5.93
N TYR A 36 14.68 15.96 -6.77
CA TYR A 36 14.54 15.76 -8.21
C TYR A 36 15.87 16.06 -8.89
N ARG A 37 16.39 15.13 -9.69
CA ARG A 37 17.69 15.26 -10.36
C ARG A 37 17.84 14.29 -11.53
N GLU A 38 18.86 14.50 -12.33
CA GLU A 38 19.35 13.52 -13.31
C GLU A 38 20.23 12.49 -12.61
N VAL A 39 20.03 11.23 -12.97
CA VAL A 39 20.80 10.07 -12.52
C VAL A 39 21.07 9.14 -13.71
N ALA A 40 22.06 8.27 -13.59
CA ALA A 40 22.24 7.19 -14.57
C ALA A 40 21.00 6.29 -14.59
N ALA A 41 20.62 5.78 -15.75
CA ALA A 41 19.64 4.70 -15.83
C ALA A 41 20.22 3.44 -15.14
N PRO A 42 19.40 2.64 -14.45
CA PRO A 42 19.93 1.41 -13.83
C PRO A 42 20.34 0.39 -14.88
N ASP A 43 21.45 -0.30 -14.65
CA ASP A 43 21.88 -1.43 -15.48
C ASP A 43 21.03 -2.68 -15.18
N LEU A 44 20.90 -3.60 -16.14
CA LEU A 44 20.27 -4.90 -15.90
C LEU A 44 21.19 -5.76 -15.01
N PRO A 45 20.75 -6.22 -13.83
CA PRO A 45 21.58 -7.03 -12.93
C PRO A 45 22.00 -8.37 -13.52
N SER A 46 21.17 -8.98 -14.37
CA SER A 46 21.46 -10.23 -15.09
C SER A 46 20.56 -10.37 -16.33
N GLY A 47 20.73 -11.48 -17.07
CA GLY A 47 19.92 -11.79 -18.25
C GLY A 47 18.42 -12.00 -17.99
N ASP A 48 18.04 -12.27 -16.75
CA ASP A 48 16.63 -12.44 -16.33
C ASP A 48 15.91 -11.11 -16.04
N TRP A 49 16.58 -9.98 -16.18
CA TRP A 49 16.02 -8.67 -15.88
C TRP A 49 15.59 -7.94 -17.15
N VAL A 50 14.67 -7.01 -16.97
CA VAL A 50 14.17 -6.12 -18.02
C VAL A 50 14.25 -4.67 -17.56
N ARG A 51 14.44 -3.75 -18.51
CA ARG A 51 14.28 -2.31 -18.30
C ARG A 51 12.87 -1.91 -18.64
N ILE A 52 12.27 -1.11 -17.78
CA ILE A 52 10.91 -0.63 -17.94
C ILE A 52 10.94 0.89 -18.01
N ARG A 53 10.32 1.45 -19.03
CA ARG A 53 10.00 2.87 -19.12
C ARG A 53 8.70 3.12 -18.38
N THR A 54 8.75 3.98 -17.37
CA THR A 54 7.60 4.32 -16.52
C THR A 54 6.55 5.07 -17.34
N ARG A 55 5.27 4.71 -17.22
CA ARG A 55 4.12 5.45 -17.77
C ARG A 55 3.37 6.18 -16.66
N LEU A 56 3.07 5.49 -15.54
CA LEU A 56 2.58 6.11 -14.30
C LEU A 56 3.33 5.52 -13.10
N GLY A 57 3.69 6.39 -12.16
CA GLY A 57 4.23 6.03 -10.85
C GLY A 57 3.30 6.54 -9.75
N GLY A 58 2.69 5.65 -8.96
CA GLY A 58 1.81 6.03 -7.87
C GLY A 58 2.56 6.64 -6.69
N ILE A 59 1.86 7.44 -5.89
CA ILE A 59 2.37 7.98 -4.63
C ILE A 59 1.69 7.22 -3.48
N CYS A 60 2.47 6.38 -2.79
CA CYS A 60 2.02 5.65 -1.62
C CYS A 60 2.17 6.48 -0.32
N GLY A 61 1.40 6.14 0.69
CA GLY A 61 1.57 6.70 2.03
C GLY A 61 2.95 6.40 2.63
N SER A 62 3.56 5.25 2.32
CA SER A 62 4.92 4.89 2.74
C SER A 62 5.98 5.76 2.08
N ASP A 63 5.83 6.12 0.79
CA ASP A 63 6.71 7.07 0.11
C ASP A 63 6.66 8.45 0.77
N LEU A 64 5.45 8.91 1.11
CA LEU A 64 5.26 10.16 1.84
C LEU A 64 5.91 10.12 3.24
N GLY A 65 5.88 8.96 3.91
CA GLY A 65 6.58 8.72 5.17
C GLY A 65 8.11 8.80 5.02
N ILE A 66 8.66 8.24 3.94
CA ILE A 66 10.09 8.37 3.59
C ILE A 66 10.45 9.84 3.35
N VAL A 67 9.69 10.54 2.51
CA VAL A 67 9.90 11.96 2.20
C VAL A 67 9.86 12.82 3.46
N ALA A 68 8.95 12.55 4.37
CA ALA A 68 8.76 13.30 5.62
C ALA A 68 9.70 12.89 6.75
N LEU A 69 10.55 11.88 6.54
CA LEU A 69 11.39 11.25 7.58
C LEU A 69 10.57 10.69 8.75
N GLU A 70 9.35 10.21 8.46
CA GLU A 70 8.42 9.58 9.41
C GLU A 70 8.50 8.04 9.37
N ALA A 71 9.26 7.47 8.42
CA ALA A 71 9.48 6.03 8.34
C ALA A 71 10.22 5.52 9.58
N SER A 72 9.81 4.34 10.09
CA SER A 72 10.46 3.74 11.25
C SER A 72 11.93 3.43 10.97
N PRO A 73 12.86 3.79 11.87
CA PRO A 73 14.26 3.38 11.78
C PRO A 73 14.43 1.84 11.72
N SER A 74 13.50 1.08 12.29
CA SER A 74 13.51 -0.39 12.25
C SER A 74 13.36 -0.96 10.83
N ALA A 75 12.86 -0.17 9.88
CA ALA A 75 12.78 -0.57 8.48
C ALA A 75 14.08 -0.29 7.69
N SER A 76 15.03 0.45 8.26
CA SER A 76 16.25 0.88 7.56
C SER A 76 17.14 -0.26 7.07
N PRO A 77 17.26 -1.43 7.75
CA PRO A 77 18.02 -2.57 7.22
C PRO A 77 17.46 -3.15 5.92
N PHE A 78 16.18 -2.91 5.65
CA PHE A 78 15.47 -3.37 4.45
C PHE A 78 15.46 -2.31 3.33
N SER A 79 16.48 -1.43 3.32
CA SER A 79 16.68 -0.41 2.29
C SER A 79 18.17 -0.19 2.05
N SER A 80 18.56 0.23 0.85
CA SER A 80 19.95 0.59 0.53
C SER A 80 20.01 1.90 -0.22
N PHE A 81 20.77 2.86 0.31
CA PHE A 81 20.87 4.24 -0.17
C PHE A 81 22.04 4.45 -1.14
N PRO A 82 21.97 5.43 -2.07
CA PRO A 82 20.77 6.17 -2.45
C PRO A 82 19.83 5.32 -3.32
N PHE A 83 18.53 5.66 -3.36
CA PHE A 83 17.56 5.00 -4.23
C PHE A 83 16.63 6.00 -4.93
N VAL A 84 16.01 5.59 -6.03
CA VAL A 84 14.88 6.29 -6.65
C VAL A 84 13.60 5.81 -5.97
N ILE A 85 12.76 6.75 -5.52
CA ILE A 85 11.52 6.43 -4.79
C ILE A 85 10.47 5.82 -5.73
N GLY A 86 9.48 5.13 -5.15
CA GLY A 86 8.26 4.68 -5.80
C GLY A 86 8.26 3.20 -6.16
N HIS A 87 7.19 2.54 -5.76
CA HIS A 87 6.98 1.10 -5.93
C HIS A 87 5.63 0.77 -6.58
N GLU A 88 4.67 1.70 -6.62
CA GLU A 88 3.44 1.55 -7.38
C GLU A 88 3.70 1.98 -8.83
N ASN A 89 3.45 1.11 -9.81
CA ASN A 89 3.93 1.32 -11.16
C ASN A 89 3.05 0.73 -12.24
N VAL A 90 3.11 1.31 -13.41
CA VAL A 90 2.82 0.73 -14.71
C VAL A 90 3.81 1.30 -15.71
N GLY A 91 4.31 0.46 -16.59
CA GLY A 91 5.30 0.85 -17.58
C GLY A 91 5.24 0.00 -18.84
N GLN A 92 6.23 0.23 -19.69
CA GLN A 92 6.40 -0.47 -20.94
C GLN A 92 7.83 -1.02 -21.00
N ILE A 93 7.99 -2.26 -21.39
CA ILE A 93 9.31 -2.89 -21.52
C ILE A 93 10.09 -2.14 -22.61
N ALA A 94 11.25 -1.61 -22.25
CA ALA A 94 12.16 -0.87 -23.14
C ALA A 94 13.33 -1.72 -23.59
N GLU A 95 13.78 -2.68 -22.75
CA GLU A 95 14.92 -3.54 -23.03
C GLU A 95 14.71 -4.89 -22.33
N LEU A 96 15.12 -5.98 -22.97
CA LEU A 96 15.08 -7.32 -22.42
C LEU A 96 16.51 -7.83 -22.18
N GLY A 97 16.75 -8.43 -21.04
CA GLY A 97 17.93 -9.28 -20.83
C GLY A 97 17.81 -10.59 -21.61
N SER A 98 18.93 -11.26 -21.81
CA SER A 98 19.03 -12.43 -22.70
C SER A 98 18.12 -13.61 -22.32
N GLU A 99 17.74 -13.72 -21.06
CA GLU A 99 16.91 -14.81 -20.51
C GLU A 99 15.44 -14.43 -20.31
N ALA A 100 15.07 -13.16 -20.50
CA ALA A 100 13.68 -12.69 -20.35
C ALA A 100 12.85 -12.91 -21.63
N ARG A 101 12.89 -14.11 -22.19
CA ARG A 101 12.35 -14.48 -23.52
C ARG A 101 10.83 -14.60 -23.57
N ASP A 102 10.17 -14.63 -22.43
CA ASP A 102 8.70 -14.74 -22.33
C ASP A 102 8.00 -13.39 -22.57
N PHE A 103 8.76 -12.31 -22.75
CA PHE A 103 8.25 -10.96 -22.93
C PHE A 103 8.78 -10.33 -24.23
N ALA A 104 8.15 -9.24 -24.67
CA ALA A 104 8.58 -8.47 -25.83
C ALA A 104 8.79 -6.98 -25.47
N VAL A 105 9.73 -6.33 -26.15
CA VAL A 105 9.86 -4.87 -26.09
C VAL A 105 8.56 -4.22 -26.55
N GLY A 106 8.09 -3.24 -25.81
CA GLY A 106 6.83 -2.58 -26.08
C GLY A 106 5.64 -3.14 -25.30
N GLU A 107 5.74 -4.33 -24.68
CA GLU A 107 4.65 -4.84 -23.83
C GLU A 107 4.41 -3.94 -22.61
N ARG A 108 3.12 -3.72 -22.30
CA ARG A 108 2.71 -3.01 -21.08
C ARG A 108 2.69 -3.98 -19.91
N VAL A 109 3.33 -3.56 -18.82
CA VAL A 109 3.43 -4.36 -17.58
C VAL A 109 3.20 -3.51 -16.35
N THR A 110 2.68 -4.13 -15.31
CA THR A 110 2.84 -3.69 -13.93
C THR A 110 3.81 -4.64 -13.23
N VAL A 111 4.57 -4.13 -12.28
CA VAL A 111 5.64 -4.89 -11.63
C VAL A 111 5.33 -5.08 -10.16
N ASN A 112 5.35 -6.33 -9.72
CA ASN A 112 5.42 -6.68 -8.31
C ASN A 112 6.76 -6.18 -7.74
N PRO A 113 6.80 -5.12 -6.92
CA PRO A 113 8.05 -4.52 -6.47
C PRO A 113 8.79 -5.35 -5.41
N LEU A 114 8.25 -6.47 -4.93
CA LEU A 114 8.85 -7.25 -3.84
C LEU A 114 10.10 -7.99 -4.32
N LEU A 115 11.21 -7.78 -3.62
CA LEU A 115 12.53 -8.36 -3.95
C LEU A 115 12.81 -9.59 -3.06
N CYS A 116 12.01 -10.64 -3.24
CA CYS A 116 12.15 -11.91 -2.53
C CYS A 116 13.28 -12.79 -3.10
N CYS A 117 13.30 -14.07 -2.79
CA CYS A 117 14.41 -14.98 -3.15
C CYS A 117 14.74 -15.02 -4.64
N GLU A 118 13.73 -15.08 -5.51
CA GLU A 118 13.94 -15.27 -6.95
C GLU A 118 14.64 -14.08 -7.62
N PRO A 119 14.18 -12.81 -7.49
CA PRO A 119 14.93 -11.65 -7.98
C PRO A 119 16.33 -11.51 -7.37
N ARG A 120 16.58 -12.11 -6.22
CA ARG A 120 17.87 -12.08 -5.52
C ARG A 120 18.79 -13.25 -5.86
N ALA A 121 18.39 -14.10 -6.82
CA ALA A 121 19.11 -15.30 -7.22
C ALA A 121 19.45 -16.25 -6.04
N MET A 122 18.56 -16.32 -5.05
CA MET A 122 18.71 -17.23 -3.90
C MET A 122 18.24 -18.63 -4.25
N THR A 123 19.17 -19.60 -4.25
CA THR A 123 18.90 -21.00 -4.53
C THR A 123 19.59 -21.89 -3.47
N PRO A 124 18.83 -22.72 -2.72
CA PRO A 124 17.38 -22.85 -2.75
C PRO A 124 16.67 -21.60 -2.16
N PRO A 125 15.39 -21.35 -2.50
CA PRO A 125 14.62 -20.28 -1.87
C PRO A 125 14.40 -20.58 -0.38
N CYS A 126 14.15 -19.54 0.43
CA CYS A 126 13.76 -19.74 1.82
C CYS A 126 12.40 -20.46 1.93
N GLU A 127 12.12 -21.05 3.09
CA GLU A 127 10.88 -21.79 3.36
C GLU A 127 9.61 -20.95 3.02
N ALA A 128 9.60 -19.68 3.41
CA ALA A 128 8.47 -18.81 3.11
C ALA A 128 8.26 -18.61 1.60
N CYS A 129 9.34 -18.39 0.83
CA CYS A 129 9.25 -18.25 -0.63
C CYS A 129 8.88 -19.56 -1.31
N ALA A 130 9.41 -20.69 -0.86
CA ALA A 130 9.05 -22.01 -1.36
C ALA A 130 7.55 -22.32 -1.15
N ALA A 131 6.96 -21.79 -0.08
CA ALA A 131 5.52 -21.90 0.22
C ALA A 131 4.67 -20.79 -0.43
N GLY A 132 5.25 -19.90 -1.26
CA GLY A 132 4.55 -18.77 -1.90
C GLY A 132 4.30 -17.56 -0.99
N HIS A 133 4.76 -17.57 0.26
CA HIS A 133 4.62 -16.46 1.20
C HIS A 133 5.72 -15.42 1.01
N HIS A 134 5.80 -14.81 -0.17
CA HIS A 134 6.89 -13.92 -0.58
C HIS A 134 7.08 -12.71 0.34
N SER A 135 6.01 -12.16 0.91
CA SER A 135 6.06 -11.06 1.89
C SER A 135 6.77 -11.42 3.21
N ARG A 136 6.97 -12.72 3.48
CA ARG A 136 7.67 -13.25 4.64
C ARG A 136 9.07 -13.74 4.31
N CYS A 137 9.62 -13.37 3.15
CA CYS A 137 10.96 -13.76 2.74
C CYS A 137 12.00 -13.39 3.81
N THR A 138 12.91 -14.29 4.11
CA THR A 138 13.99 -14.08 5.10
C THR A 138 15.27 -13.53 4.47
N HIS A 139 15.34 -13.40 3.12
CA HIS A 139 16.52 -13.01 2.37
C HIS A 139 16.43 -11.61 1.73
N PHE A 140 15.65 -10.68 2.31
CA PHE A 140 15.56 -9.31 1.77
C PHE A 140 16.88 -8.52 1.81
N THR A 141 17.87 -9.02 2.53
CA THR A 141 19.19 -8.39 2.68
C THR A 141 20.33 -9.16 2.05
N ASP A 142 20.04 -10.37 1.51
CA ASP A 142 21.02 -11.31 1.01
C ASP A 142 20.99 -11.44 -0.52
N GLY A 143 21.88 -12.27 -1.07
CA GLY A 143 21.90 -12.62 -2.50
C GLY A 143 22.56 -11.58 -3.39
N ALA A 144 22.20 -11.58 -4.67
CA ALA A 144 22.85 -10.80 -5.72
C ALA A 144 22.52 -9.30 -5.69
N LEU A 145 21.44 -8.89 -4.98
CA LEU A 145 21.02 -7.50 -4.90
C LEU A 145 21.49 -6.82 -3.60
N PRO A 146 21.65 -5.49 -3.60
CA PRO A 146 21.83 -4.76 -2.36
C PRO A 146 20.68 -5.00 -1.36
N PRO A 147 20.90 -4.81 -0.05
CA PRO A 147 19.83 -4.91 0.94
C PRO A 147 18.61 -4.06 0.55
N GLY A 148 17.41 -4.65 0.61
CA GLY A 148 16.18 -3.95 0.25
C GLY A 148 15.02 -4.89 0.04
N MET A 149 13.85 -4.52 0.56
CA MET A 149 12.63 -5.32 0.45
C MET A 149 11.91 -5.05 -0.87
N LEU A 150 11.96 -3.81 -1.35
CA LEU A 150 11.14 -3.32 -2.46
C LEU A 150 11.98 -2.57 -3.50
N LEU A 151 11.57 -2.69 -4.74
CA LEU A 151 11.84 -1.68 -5.75
C LEU A 151 11.41 -0.31 -5.21
N GLY A 152 12.17 0.75 -5.49
CA GLY A 152 11.87 2.08 -4.94
C GLY A 152 12.41 2.35 -3.52
N THR A 153 13.06 1.34 -2.89
CA THR A 153 13.83 1.50 -1.66
C THR A 153 15.19 0.79 -1.74
N THR A 154 15.51 0.21 -2.88
CA THR A 154 16.74 -0.55 -3.13
C THR A 154 17.61 0.18 -4.14
N ARG A 155 18.89 0.36 -3.79
CA ARG A 155 19.89 1.00 -4.65
C ARG A 155 20.05 0.25 -5.97
N SER A 156 20.33 0.98 -7.03
CA SER A 156 20.70 0.47 -8.37
C SER A 156 19.58 -0.17 -9.20
N LEU A 157 18.34 -0.21 -8.71
CA LEU A 157 17.22 -0.79 -9.47
C LEU A 157 16.28 0.25 -10.07
N GLY A 158 16.37 1.50 -9.63
CA GLY A 158 15.40 2.53 -9.96
C GLY A 158 14.16 2.46 -9.08
N GLY A 159 13.11 3.13 -9.52
CA GLY A 159 11.79 3.17 -8.87
C GLY A 159 10.81 3.95 -9.73
N SER A 160 9.51 3.83 -9.48
CA SER A 160 8.47 4.39 -10.32
C SER A 160 8.38 5.93 -10.32
N TRP A 161 9.17 6.62 -9.45
CA TRP A 161 9.36 8.06 -9.52
C TRP A 161 10.60 8.43 -10.33
N GLY A 162 10.99 7.59 -11.27
CA GLY A 162 12.01 7.77 -12.29
C GLY A 162 11.49 7.41 -13.67
N GLU A 163 12.13 7.95 -14.73
CA GLU A 163 11.74 7.67 -16.12
C GLU A 163 11.90 6.18 -16.47
N GLU A 164 12.86 5.49 -15.83
CA GLU A 164 13.11 4.08 -16.04
C GLU A 164 13.49 3.37 -14.73
N PHE A 165 13.19 2.09 -14.65
CA PHE A 165 13.62 1.18 -13.60
C PHE A 165 13.81 -0.22 -14.17
N VAL A 166 14.44 -1.13 -13.41
CA VAL A 166 14.63 -2.51 -13.83
C VAL A 166 13.90 -3.46 -12.90
N ALA A 167 13.38 -4.55 -13.46
CA ALA A 167 12.69 -5.59 -12.73
C ALA A 167 13.08 -6.97 -13.24
N HIS A 168 13.04 -7.97 -12.36
CA HIS A 168 13.24 -9.37 -12.73
C HIS A 168 11.98 -9.88 -13.44
N ARG A 169 12.13 -10.78 -14.43
CA ARG A 169 11.02 -11.33 -15.23
C ARG A 169 9.89 -11.93 -14.38
N SER A 170 10.21 -12.55 -13.24
CA SER A 170 9.21 -13.13 -12.31
C SER A 170 8.33 -12.11 -11.60
N GLN A 171 8.68 -10.82 -11.67
CA GLN A 171 7.91 -9.74 -11.07
C GLN A 171 6.90 -9.11 -12.03
N LEU A 172 6.96 -9.47 -13.32
CA LEU A 172 6.17 -8.82 -14.38
C LEU A 172 4.77 -9.43 -14.51
N VAL A 173 3.77 -8.58 -14.50
CA VAL A 173 2.39 -8.93 -14.83
C VAL A 173 1.94 -8.11 -16.02
N ARG A 174 1.51 -8.78 -17.09
CA ARG A 174 1.01 -8.14 -18.31
C ARG A 174 -0.22 -7.31 -18.03
N VAL A 175 -0.26 -6.12 -18.60
CA VAL A 175 -1.42 -5.24 -18.56
C VAL A 175 -2.22 -5.40 -19.86
N PRO A 176 -3.44 -5.96 -19.83
CA PRO A 176 -4.28 -6.10 -21.01
C PRO A 176 -4.58 -4.74 -21.67
N ASP A 177 -4.80 -4.72 -23.00
CA ASP A 177 -5.05 -3.48 -23.74
C ASP A 177 -6.30 -2.74 -23.24
N ALA A 178 -7.32 -3.46 -22.82
CA ALA A 178 -8.54 -2.88 -22.24
C ALA A 178 -8.34 -2.20 -20.88
N MET A 179 -7.23 -2.48 -20.18
CA MET A 179 -6.91 -1.90 -18.88
C MET A 179 -6.12 -0.61 -19.07
N THR A 180 -6.64 0.50 -18.57
CA THR A 180 -5.95 1.80 -18.62
C THR A 180 -4.74 1.85 -17.68
N ASP A 181 -3.79 2.76 -17.92
CA ASP A 181 -2.65 2.95 -17.04
C ASP A 181 -3.10 3.40 -15.63
N ALA A 182 -4.18 4.19 -15.52
CA ALA A 182 -4.76 4.59 -14.24
C ALA A 182 -5.34 3.41 -13.44
N GLN A 183 -5.82 2.38 -14.10
CA GLN A 183 -6.22 1.12 -13.48
C GLN A 183 -4.99 0.29 -13.10
N ALA A 184 -4.04 0.16 -14.04
CA ALA A 184 -2.87 -0.69 -13.86
C ALA A 184 -1.94 -0.24 -12.72
N VAL A 185 -1.76 1.08 -12.51
CA VAL A 185 -0.95 1.61 -11.40
C VAL A 185 -1.54 1.30 -10.02
N LEU A 186 -2.83 0.96 -9.94
CA LEU A 186 -3.51 0.55 -8.72
C LEU A 186 -3.35 -0.94 -8.40
N THR A 187 -2.76 -1.74 -9.30
CA THR A 187 -2.58 -3.18 -9.07
C THR A 187 -1.78 -3.45 -7.80
N GLU A 188 -0.69 -2.73 -7.59
CA GLU A 188 0.17 -2.94 -6.41
C GLU A 188 -0.57 -2.65 -5.09
N PRO A 189 -1.13 -1.46 -4.83
CA PRO A 189 -1.84 -1.21 -3.58
C PRO A 189 -3.13 -2.05 -3.44
N PHE A 190 -3.75 -2.44 -4.55
CA PHE A 190 -4.90 -3.34 -4.52
C PHE A 190 -4.49 -4.77 -4.16
N ALA A 191 -3.33 -5.24 -4.61
CA ALA A 191 -2.78 -6.54 -4.23
C ALA A 191 -2.56 -6.67 -2.72
N CYS A 192 -2.16 -5.59 -2.04
CA CYS A 192 -2.07 -5.55 -0.58
C CYS A 192 -3.45 -5.79 0.08
N CYS A 193 -4.50 -5.21 -0.49
CA CYS A 193 -5.88 -5.39 0.01
C CYS A 193 -6.41 -6.79 -0.28
N VAL A 194 -6.15 -7.33 -1.47
CA VAL A 194 -6.48 -8.71 -1.85
C VAL A 194 -5.78 -9.71 -0.92
N HIS A 195 -4.48 -9.49 -0.64
CA HIS A 195 -3.71 -10.30 0.30
C HIS A 195 -4.30 -10.27 1.72
N ALA A 196 -4.66 -9.09 2.21
CA ALA A 196 -5.28 -8.92 3.50
C ALA A 196 -6.67 -9.59 3.57
N ALA A 197 -7.46 -9.50 2.49
CA ALA A 197 -8.76 -10.15 2.39
C ALA A 197 -8.62 -11.67 2.47
N TYR A 198 -7.73 -12.28 1.68
CA TYR A 198 -7.46 -13.72 1.75
C TYR A 198 -6.91 -14.16 3.11
N GLY A 199 -6.02 -13.36 3.72
CA GLY A 199 -5.46 -13.66 5.04
C GLY A 199 -6.47 -13.58 6.20
N SER A 200 -7.60 -12.90 5.98
CA SER A 200 -8.64 -12.71 6.98
C SER A 200 -10.01 -12.56 6.29
N MET A 201 -10.41 -13.56 5.48
CA MET A 201 -11.63 -13.54 4.67
C MET A 201 -12.88 -13.53 5.56
N PRO A 202 -13.80 -12.56 5.38
CA PRO A 202 -15.09 -12.57 6.07
C PRO A 202 -15.96 -13.74 5.59
N ALA A 203 -16.66 -14.38 6.51
CA ALA A 203 -17.70 -15.33 6.18
C ALA A 203 -18.96 -14.63 5.63
N ALA A 204 -19.82 -15.39 4.97
CA ALA A 204 -21.09 -14.86 4.45
C ALA A 204 -21.96 -14.31 5.58
N GLY A 205 -22.38 -13.05 5.48
CA GLY A 205 -23.21 -12.35 6.47
C GLY A 205 -22.41 -11.72 7.62
N GLU A 206 -21.10 -11.91 7.71
CA GLU A 206 -20.28 -11.19 8.71
C GLU A 206 -20.32 -9.69 8.46
N THR A 207 -20.34 -8.95 9.58
CA THR A 207 -20.26 -7.49 9.60
C THR A 207 -18.80 -7.06 9.65
N VAL A 208 -18.43 -6.19 8.73
CA VAL A 208 -17.04 -5.74 8.55
C VAL A 208 -16.96 -4.22 8.73
N LEU A 209 -15.99 -3.76 9.51
CA LEU A 209 -15.63 -2.35 9.61
C LEU A 209 -14.33 -2.08 8.87
N VAL A 210 -14.34 -1.10 7.96
CA VAL A 210 -13.14 -0.55 7.35
C VAL A 210 -12.88 0.83 7.95
N ILE A 211 -11.77 1.00 8.66
CA ILE A 211 -11.40 2.27 9.29
C ILE A 211 -10.46 3.04 8.37
N GLY A 212 -10.95 4.19 7.88
CA GLY A 212 -10.26 5.05 6.93
C GLY A 212 -10.63 4.76 5.48
N ALA A 213 -11.10 5.80 4.78
CA ALA A 213 -11.52 5.76 3.39
C ALA A 213 -10.52 6.52 2.46
N GLY A 214 -9.21 6.43 2.74
CA GLY A 214 -8.16 6.78 1.80
C GLY A 214 -7.97 5.68 0.76
N THR A 215 -6.91 5.76 -0.05
CA THR A 215 -6.64 4.77 -1.11
C THR A 215 -6.75 3.33 -0.62
N MET A 216 -6.07 2.96 0.47
CA MET A 216 -6.08 1.59 1.00
C MET A 216 -7.47 1.16 1.47
N GLY A 217 -8.23 2.05 2.14
CA GLY A 217 -9.58 1.71 2.61
C GLY A 217 -10.57 1.54 1.46
N LEU A 218 -10.50 2.37 0.44
CA LEU A 218 -11.33 2.25 -0.75
C LEU A 218 -10.99 0.98 -1.55
N LEU A 219 -9.71 0.66 -1.69
CA LEU A 219 -9.27 -0.59 -2.32
C LEU A 219 -9.65 -1.81 -1.48
N MET A 220 -9.62 -1.71 -0.14
CA MET A 220 -10.08 -2.79 0.74
C MET A 220 -11.58 -3.08 0.56
N ILE A 221 -12.40 -2.03 0.45
CA ILE A 221 -13.83 -2.18 0.16
C ILE A 221 -14.03 -2.88 -1.20
N ALA A 222 -13.30 -2.46 -2.24
CA ALA A 222 -13.35 -3.10 -3.55
C ALA A 222 -12.93 -4.57 -3.52
N ALA A 223 -11.88 -4.91 -2.74
CA ALA A 223 -11.44 -6.30 -2.54
C ALA A 223 -12.52 -7.14 -1.84
N LEU A 224 -13.10 -6.62 -0.76
CA LEU A 224 -14.18 -7.30 -0.04
C LEU A 224 -15.43 -7.48 -0.91
N HIS A 225 -15.81 -6.48 -1.70
CA HIS A 225 -16.93 -6.59 -2.63
C HIS A 225 -16.70 -7.68 -3.69
N ALA A 226 -15.48 -7.77 -4.23
CA ALA A 226 -15.13 -8.75 -5.24
C ALA A 226 -14.97 -10.18 -4.71
N LEU A 227 -14.43 -10.35 -3.48
CA LEU A 227 -14.04 -11.65 -2.92
C LEU A 227 -15.01 -12.19 -1.88
N ALA A 228 -15.70 -11.31 -1.15
CA ALA A 228 -16.65 -11.63 -0.09
C ALA A 228 -17.98 -10.85 -0.26
N PRO A 229 -18.70 -10.97 -1.37
CA PRO A 229 -19.83 -10.10 -1.73
C PRO A 229 -21.04 -10.21 -0.78
N LYS A 230 -21.04 -11.20 0.12
CA LYS A 230 -22.10 -11.38 1.15
C LYS A 230 -21.71 -10.75 2.50
N ALA A 231 -20.52 -10.19 2.64
CA ALA A 231 -20.13 -9.45 3.84
C ALA A 231 -20.83 -8.08 3.88
N VAL A 232 -21.21 -7.62 5.07
CA VAL A 232 -21.87 -6.32 5.28
C VAL A 232 -20.79 -5.30 5.67
N VAL A 233 -20.33 -4.48 4.72
CA VAL A 233 -19.19 -3.59 4.91
C VAL A 233 -19.64 -2.20 5.33
N THR A 234 -19.23 -1.77 6.53
CA THR A 234 -19.33 -0.38 7.01
C THR A 234 -17.96 0.28 6.91
N VAL A 235 -17.89 1.53 6.47
CA VAL A 235 -16.68 2.31 6.41
C VAL A 235 -16.73 3.53 7.31
N LEU A 236 -15.66 3.80 8.07
CA LEU A 236 -15.46 5.05 8.78
C LEU A 236 -14.70 6.02 7.86
N ALA A 237 -15.40 7.00 7.29
CA ALA A 237 -14.89 7.95 6.32
C ALA A 237 -14.83 9.36 6.91
N ARG A 238 -13.67 10.04 6.77
CA ARG A 238 -13.48 11.38 7.35
C ARG A 238 -14.10 12.49 6.51
N HIS A 239 -14.16 12.30 5.19
CA HIS A 239 -14.59 13.32 4.23
C HIS A 239 -15.74 12.80 3.36
N PRO A 240 -16.72 13.66 2.98
CA PRO A 240 -17.88 13.26 2.19
C PRO A 240 -17.52 12.60 0.84
N PHE A 241 -16.51 13.12 0.12
CA PHE A 241 -16.09 12.53 -1.15
C PHE A 241 -15.56 11.10 -0.97
N GLN A 242 -14.85 10.81 0.13
CA GLN A 242 -14.39 9.46 0.46
C GLN A 242 -15.56 8.51 0.73
N ALA A 243 -16.58 8.99 1.47
CA ALA A 243 -17.80 8.23 1.70
C ALA A 243 -18.53 7.90 0.40
N ALA A 244 -18.63 8.87 -0.53
CA ALA A 244 -19.23 8.66 -1.84
C ALA A 244 -18.50 7.58 -2.65
N HIS A 245 -17.16 7.64 -2.74
CA HIS A 245 -16.36 6.59 -3.39
C HIS A 245 -16.54 5.21 -2.72
N ALA A 246 -16.58 5.16 -1.38
CA ALA A 246 -16.76 3.92 -0.65
C ALA A 246 -18.11 3.24 -0.98
N MET A 247 -19.19 4.01 -1.06
CA MET A 247 -20.51 3.50 -1.44
C MET A 247 -20.53 2.99 -2.88
N GLN A 248 -19.86 3.68 -3.82
CA GLN A 248 -19.74 3.24 -5.20
C GLN A 248 -18.94 1.92 -5.33
N LEU A 249 -17.98 1.68 -4.43
CA LEU A 249 -17.15 0.47 -4.41
C LEU A 249 -17.78 -0.69 -3.65
N GLY A 250 -19.01 -0.56 -3.13
CA GLY A 250 -19.76 -1.64 -2.52
C GLY A 250 -19.82 -1.63 -0.99
N ALA A 251 -19.47 -0.52 -0.32
CA ALA A 251 -19.78 -0.37 1.10
C ALA A 251 -21.29 -0.32 1.30
N SER A 252 -21.79 -1.01 2.34
CA SER A 252 -23.20 -0.99 2.70
C SER A 252 -23.60 0.26 3.50
N ARG A 253 -22.63 0.84 4.21
CA ARG A 253 -22.82 2.05 5.04
C ARG A 253 -21.52 2.84 5.16
N ALA A 254 -21.62 4.16 5.10
CA ALA A 254 -20.53 5.08 5.42
C ALA A 254 -20.87 5.87 6.69
N VAL A 255 -20.00 5.78 7.70
CA VAL A 255 -20.10 6.54 8.95
C VAL A 255 -19.14 7.73 8.86
N PRO A 256 -19.61 8.97 9.08
CA PRO A 256 -18.74 10.15 9.05
C PRO A 256 -17.80 10.15 10.28
N GLY A 257 -16.52 10.35 10.08
CA GLY A 257 -15.51 10.40 11.15
C GLY A 257 -15.54 11.71 11.97
N ARG A 258 -16.73 12.32 12.14
CA ARG A 258 -17.00 13.58 12.83
C ARG A 258 -18.28 13.47 13.64
N GLY A 259 -18.51 14.42 14.55
CA GLY A 259 -19.72 14.42 15.38
C GLY A 259 -19.76 13.21 16.32
N ASP A 260 -20.93 12.67 16.55
CA ASP A 260 -21.13 11.48 17.38
C ASP A 260 -20.92 10.17 16.59
N TYR A 261 -19.80 10.08 15.85
CA TYR A 261 -19.50 8.91 15.04
C TYR A 261 -19.40 7.60 15.86
N LEU A 262 -19.14 7.69 17.17
CA LEU A 262 -19.09 6.50 18.03
C LEU A 262 -20.47 5.86 18.20
N ALA A 263 -21.52 6.68 18.35
CA ALA A 263 -22.90 6.20 18.38
C ALA A 263 -23.32 5.61 17.03
N GLU A 264 -22.90 6.24 15.92
CA GLU A 264 -23.18 5.73 14.57
C GLU A 264 -22.46 4.40 14.28
N LEU A 265 -21.19 4.25 14.75
CA LEU A 265 -20.46 2.97 14.66
C LEU A 265 -21.13 1.88 15.52
N ALA A 266 -21.58 2.24 16.72
CA ALA A 266 -22.27 1.32 17.60
C ALA A 266 -23.58 0.82 16.95
N ASP A 267 -24.37 1.72 16.37
CA ASP A 267 -25.59 1.36 15.64
C ASP A 267 -25.28 0.45 14.44
N ALA A 268 -24.28 0.81 13.60
CA ALA A 268 -23.88 0.02 12.45
C ALA A 268 -23.39 -1.39 12.84
N GLY A 269 -22.62 -1.49 13.92
CA GLY A 269 -22.10 -2.76 14.46
C GLY A 269 -23.04 -3.47 15.42
N ARG A 270 -24.26 -2.93 15.65
CA ARG A 270 -25.21 -3.46 16.64
C ARG A 270 -24.60 -3.61 18.03
N ALA A 271 -23.75 -2.65 18.42
CA ALA A 271 -23.06 -2.62 19.69
C ALA A 271 -23.82 -1.76 20.72
N ARG A 272 -23.87 -2.20 21.95
CA ARG A 272 -24.30 -1.37 23.09
C ARG A 272 -23.09 -0.62 23.64
N LEU A 273 -23.17 0.71 23.70
CA LEU A 273 -22.11 1.54 24.27
C LEU A 273 -22.14 1.52 25.80
N LEU A 274 -21.02 1.23 26.42
CA LEU A 274 -20.80 1.36 27.85
C LEU A 274 -19.83 2.53 28.08
N LYS A 275 -20.23 3.45 28.94
CA LYS A 275 -19.44 4.63 29.29
C LYS A 275 -18.49 4.27 30.46
N PRO A 276 -17.17 4.34 30.29
CA PRO A 276 -16.24 4.17 31.39
C PRO A 276 -16.25 5.39 32.32
N ILE A 277 -15.59 5.28 33.48
CA ILE A 277 -15.42 6.40 34.42
C ILE A 277 -14.68 7.56 33.74
N LEU A 278 -13.65 7.25 32.93
CA LEU A 278 -12.88 8.20 32.13
C LEU A 278 -12.63 7.63 30.75
N GLY A 279 -12.64 8.49 29.73
CA GLY A 279 -12.34 8.14 28.36
C GLY A 279 -13.57 7.87 27.49
N PRO A 280 -13.37 7.48 26.23
CA PRO A 280 -14.44 7.20 25.28
C PRO A 280 -15.15 5.88 25.59
N PRO A 281 -16.41 5.74 25.15
CA PRO A 281 -17.19 4.53 25.39
C PRO A 281 -16.60 3.30 24.68
N ILE A 282 -16.91 2.11 25.22
CA ILE A 282 -16.60 0.81 24.65
C ILE A 282 -17.86 0.13 24.15
N GLY A 283 -17.80 -0.51 22.98
CA GLY A 283 -18.92 -1.28 22.43
C GLY A 283 -18.94 -2.72 22.96
N VAL A 284 -20.09 -3.16 23.47
CA VAL A 284 -20.40 -4.56 23.72
C VAL A 284 -21.23 -5.08 22.56
N GLY A 285 -20.80 -6.13 21.88
CA GLY A 285 -21.14 -6.46 20.50
C GLY A 285 -20.16 -5.77 19.54
N GLY A 286 -20.57 -5.50 18.33
CA GLY A 286 -19.75 -4.81 17.32
C GLY A 286 -19.51 -5.68 16.08
N PHE A 287 -18.54 -5.27 15.29
CA PHE A 287 -18.21 -5.92 14.02
C PHE A 287 -17.46 -7.23 14.23
N ASP A 288 -17.73 -8.20 13.36
CA ASP A 288 -17.03 -9.48 13.36
C ASP A 288 -15.55 -9.29 13.02
N ARG A 289 -15.27 -8.35 12.12
CA ARG A 289 -13.95 -8.10 11.57
C ARG A 289 -13.72 -6.61 11.30
N THR A 290 -12.52 -6.13 11.61
CA THR A 290 -12.15 -4.73 11.36
C THR A 290 -10.83 -4.63 10.61
N TYR A 291 -10.82 -3.93 9.47
CA TYR A 291 -9.61 -3.60 8.72
C TYR A 291 -9.22 -2.15 9.00
N VAL A 292 -8.03 -1.96 9.57
CA VAL A 292 -7.49 -0.63 9.87
C VAL A 292 -6.62 -0.18 8.70
N CYS A 293 -7.16 0.67 7.84
CA CYS A 293 -6.51 1.23 6.65
C CYS A 293 -6.02 2.67 6.85
N ALA A 294 -6.20 3.22 8.05
CA ALA A 294 -5.69 4.53 8.46
C ALA A 294 -4.53 4.37 9.44
N GLY A 295 -3.51 5.22 9.31
CA GLY A 295 -2.44 5.29 10.29
C GLY A 295 -2.86 5.98 11.59
N GLY A 296 -2.12 5.70 12.67
CA GLY A 296 -2.22 6.39 13.96
C GLY A 296 -3.07 5.66 15.01
N SER A 297 -2.93 6.13 16.27
CA SER A 297 -3.50 5.49 17.46
C SER A 297 -5.03 5.37 17.41
N ARG A 298 -5.72 6.44 16.98
CA ARG A 298 -7.20 6.50 17.01
C ARG A 298 -7.86 5.40 16.18
N GLY A 299 -7.31 5.11 14.98
CA GLY A 299 -7.88 4.03 14.15
C GLY A 299 -7.78 2.67 14.80
N ILE A 300 -6.66 2.39 15.48
CA ILE A 300 -6.45 1.14 16.23
C ILE A 300 -7.40 1.09 17.44
N GLU A 301 -7.50 2.18 18.20
CA GLU A 301 -8.38 2.24 19.37
C GLU A 301 -9.86 2.07 19.00
N ASP A 302 -10.32 2.70 17.91
CA ASP A 302 -11.68 2.51 17.42
C ASP A 302 -11.92 1.06 16.96
N ALA A 303 -10.92 0.43 16.29
CA ALA A 303 -11.00 -0.98 15.94
C ALA A 303 -11.17 -1.88 17.17
N LEU A 304 -10.36 -1.68 18.20
CA LEU A 304 -10.43 -2.47 19.45
C LEU A 304 -11.77 -2.28 20.17
N ARG A 305 -12.32 -1.04 20.15
CA ARG A 305 -13.60 -0.72 20.82
C ARG A 305 -14.81 -1.31 20.09
N PHE A 306 -14.81 -1.32 18.77
CA PHE A 306 -15.98 -1.69 17.96
C PHE A 306 -15.92 -3.07 17.33
N THR A 307 -14.82 -3.80 17.40
CA THR A 307 -14.79 -5.22 17.09
C THR A 307 -15.45 -6.01 18.23
N ARG A 308 -16.32 -6.98 17.93
CA ARG A 308 -16.99 -7.81 18.94
C ARG A 308 -16.01 -8.72 19.69
N SER A 309 -16.43 -9.27 20.83
CA SER A 309 -15.62 -10.28 21.53
C SER A 309 -15.33 -11.48 20.63
N GLY A 310 -14.09 -11.96 20.67
CA GLY A 310 -13.58 -13.02 19.79
C GLY A 310 -13.43 -12.62 18.31
N GLY A 311 -13.57 -11.33 17.99
CA GLY A 311 -13.43 -10.82 16.62
C GLY A 311 -11.98 -10.57 16.19
N HIS A 312 -11.81 -10.15 14.93
CA HIS A 312 -10.49 -10.01 14.31
C HIS A 312 -10.22 -8.56 13.87
N VAL A 313 -9.03 -8.06 14.17
CA VAL A 313 -8.52 -6.76 13.72
C VAL A 313 -7.32 -6.98 12.79
N VAL A 314 -7.37 -6.41 11.59
CA VAL A 314 -6.30 -6.51 10.59
C VAL A 314 -5.69 -5.12 10.37
N LEU A 315 -4.39 -4.98 10.63
CA LEU A 315 -3.66 -3.74 10.42
C LEU A 315 -3.06 -3.73 9.00
N LEU A 316 -3.65 -2.94 8.11
CA LEU A 316 -3.15 -2.64 6.77
C LEU A 316 -2.36 -1.33 6.73
N GLY A 317 -2.76 -0.37 7.56
CA GLY A 317 -2.10 0.94 7.62
C GLY A 317 -0.68 0.82 8.17
N ASN A 318 0.25 1.57 7.58
CA ASN A 318 1.62 1.63 8.07
C ASN A 318 1.65 2.44 9.38
N VAL A 319 1.77 1.74 10.50
CA VAL A 319 1.82 2.33 11.84
C VAL A 319 3.18 2.00 12.45
N SER A 320 4.07 3.01 12.52
CA SER A 320 5.40 2.86 13.11
C SER A 320 5.40 3.00 14.63
N HIS A 321 4.73 4.02 15.14
CA HIS A 321 4.59 4.28 16.57
C HIS A 321 3.15 4.72 16.90
N ALA A 322 2.53 4.04 17.87
CA ALA A 322 1.19 4.37 18.33
C ALA A 322 1.07 4.19 19.84
N ARG A 323 0.46 5.18 20.52
CA ARG A 323 0.05 5.02 21.91
C ARG A 323 -1.41 4.58 21.91
N VAL A 324 -1.67 3.38 22.40
CA VAL A 324 -2.97 2.71 22.33
C VAL A 324 -3.36 2.17 23.70
N ASP A 325 -4.63 2.31 24.07
CA ASP A 325 -5.23 1.57 25.17
C ASP A 325 -5.53 0.12 24.74
N TRP A 326 -4.72 -0.81 25.21
CA TRP A 326 -4.83 -2.23 24.85
C TRP A 326 -5.86 -3.00 25.68
N THR A 327 -6.53 -2.35 26.65
CA THR A 327 -7.52 -3.02 27.52
C THR A 327 -8.60 -3.77 26.72
N PRO A 328 -9.21 -3.19 25.64
CA PRO A 328 -10.21 -3.92 24.88
C PRO A 328 -9.69 -5.17 24.18
N LEU A 329 -8.37 -5.26 23.85
CA LEU A 329 -7.77 -6.42 23.21
C LEU A 329 -7.94 -7.68 24.06
N TRP A 330 -7.49 -7.63 25.32
CA TRP A 330 -7.57 -8.80 26.21
C TRP A 330 -8.97 -8.95 26.82
N LEU A 331 -9.67 -7.85 27.12
CA LEU A 331 -11.02 -7.89 27.71
C LEU A 331 -12.04 -8.56 26.77
N LYS A 332 -11.87 -8.42 25.47
CA LYS A 332 -12.77 -8.97 24.43
C LYS A 332 -12.15 -10.17 23.70
N GLU A 333 -10.99 -10.64 24.11
CA GLU A 333 -10.25 -11.77 23.48
C GLU A 333 -10.09 -11.56 21.96
N LEU A 334 -9.68 -10.35 21.55
CA LEU A 334 -9.52 -10.02 20.13
C LEU A 334 -8.24 -10.63 19.56
N THR A 335 -8.30 -11.04 18.29
CA THR A 335 -7.10 -11.34 17.52
C THR A 335 -6.71 -10.10 16.71
N ILE A 336 -5.44 -9.67 16.81
CA ILE A 336 -4.89 -8.59 15.99
C ILE A 336 -3.75 -9.11 15.13
N GLY A 337 -3.80 -8.86 13.84
CA GLY A 337 -2.78 -9.28 12.87
C GLY A 337 -2.32 -8.14 11.98
N GLY A 338 -1.01 -8.12 11.67
CA GLY A 338 -0.43 -7.27 10.63
C GLY A 338 -0.47 -7.95 9.27
N THR A 339 -0.53 -7.15 8.21
CA THR A 339 -0.37 -7.61 6.83
C THR A 339 0.64 -6.74 6.10
N LEU A 340 1.43 -7.34 5.23
CA LEU A 340 2.47 -6.66 4.46
C LEU A 340 2.48 -7.18 3.03
N ALA A 341 2.49 -6.25 2.07
CA ALA A 341 2.63 -6.56 0.64
C ALA A 341 1.68 -7.70 0.20
N TYR A 342 2.19 -8.72 -0.46
CA TYR A 342 1.39 -9.78 -1.07
C TYR A 342 2.18 -11.09 -1.16
N GLY A 343 1.46 -12.18 -1.28
CA GLY A 343 1.94 -13.54 -1.45
C GLY A 343 0.84 -14.41 -1.99
N SER A 344 1.06 -15.73 -2.02
CA SER A 344 0.05 -16.69 -2.43
C SER A 344 -0.77 -17.17 -1.24
N HIS A 345 -2.02 -17.52 -1.50
CA HIS A 345 -2.97 -18.08 -0.55
C HIS A 345 -3.61 -19.35 -1.12
N VAL A 346 -3.89 -20.32 -0.28
CA VAL A 346 -4.72 -21.46 -0.66
C VAL A 346 -6.19 -21.06 -0.54
N HIS A 347 -6.91 -21.10 -1.65
CA HIS A 347 -8.35 -20.85 -1.67
C HIS A 347 -9.06 -22.01 -2.38
N GLY A 348 -9.79 -22.83 -1.62
CA GLY A 348 -10.26 -24.11 -2.10
C GLY A 348 -9.10 -25.04 -2.46
N ALA A 349 -9.07 -25.55 -3.70
CA ALA A 349 -7.98 -26.39 -4.23
C ALA A 349 -6.89 -25.59 -4.98
N ALA A 350 -7.05 -24.29 -5.14
CA ALA A 350 -6.16 -23.44 -5.95
C ALA A 350 -5.20 -22.63 -5.06
N SER A 351 -3.96 -22.44 -5.56
CA SER A 351 -3.05 -21.42 -5.05
C SER A 351 -3.29 -20.13 -5.82
N VAL A 352 -3.60 -19.04 -5.11
CA VAL A 352 -3.90 -17.73 -5.69
C VAL A 352 -2.81 -16.75 -5.30
N ASN A 353 -2.10 -16.21 -6.29
CA ASN A 353 -1.16 -15.12 -6.09
C ASN A 353 -1.94 -13.78 -5.99
N ALA A 354 -1.83 -13.09 -4.87
CA ALA A 354 -2.62 -11.88 -4.61
C ALA A 354 -2.33 -10.74 -5.59
N PHE A 355 -1.12 -10.65 -6.15
CA PHE A 355 -0.78 -9.61 -7.12
C PHE A 355 -1.40 -9.88 -8.49
N GLU A 356 -1.33 -11.12 -8.97
CA GLU A 356 -1.97 -11.56 -10.22
C GLU A 356 -3.49 -11.49 -10.11
N GLU A 357 -4.06 -11.92 -8.98
CA GLU A 357 -5.50 -11.83 -8.72
C GLU A 357 -5.97 -10.37 -8.70
N ALA A 358 -5.20 -9.45 -8.11
CA ALA A 358 -5.51 -8.03 -8.14
C ALA A 358 -5.58 -7.50 -9.58
N ALA A 359 -4.59 -7.82 -10.42
CA ALA A 359 -4.59 -7.44 -11.83
C ALA A 359 -5.81 -8.03 -12.56
N HIS A 360 -6.13 -9.31 -12.31
CA HIS A 360 -7.28 -9.99 -12.90
C HIS A 360 -8.62 -9.36 -12.49
N LEU A 361 -8.80 -9.05 -11.20
CA LEU A 361 -10.02 -8.43 -10.68
C LEU A 361 -10.24 -7.03 -11.26
N ILE A 362 -9.19 -6.26 -11.47
CA ILE A 362 -9.26 -4.95 -12.13
C ILE A 362 -9.59 -5.12 -13.62
N ALA A 363 -8.85 -5.96 -14.33
CA ALA A 363 -9.02 -6.17 -15.78
C ALA A 363 -10.39 -6.74 -16.14
N SER A 364 -10.95 -7.61 -15.31
CA SER A 364 -12.29 -8.19 -15.50
C SER A 364 -13.44 -7.25 -15.12
N GLY A 365 -13.14 -6.07 -14.54
CA GLY A 365 -14.15 -5.11 -14.05
C GLY A 365 -14.84 -5.52 -12.74
N ARG A 366 -14.44 -6.64 -12.10
CA ARG A 366 -14.94 -7.07 -10.79
C ARG A 366 -14.53 -6.11 -9.67
N ALA A 367 -13.44 -5.37 -9.86
CA ALA A 367 -13.00 -4.28 -9.00
C ALA A 367 -12.90 -2.97 -9.80
N PRO A 368 -13.93 -2.12 -9.83
CA PRO A 368 -13.98 -0.91 -10.66
C PRO A 368 -13.19 0.24 -10.03
N VAL A 369 -11.88 0.07 -9.83
CA VAL A 369 -11.01 1.00 -9.10
C VAL A 369 -10.46 2.16 -9.93
N GLY A 370 -10.66 2.18 -11.26
CA GLY A 370 -10.03 3.14 -12.18
C GLY A 370 -10.28 4.63 -11.87
N GLY A 371 -11.41 4.97 -11.26
CA GLY A 371 -11.74 6.33 -10.82
C GLY A 371 -10.96 6.83 -9.60
N LEU A 372 -10.16 5.99 -8.96
CA LEU A 372 -9.43 6.34 -7.74
C LEU A 372 -8.13 7.11 -8.01
N VAL A 373 -7.58 7.08 -9.23
CA VAL A 373 -6.46 7.95 -9.62
C VAL A 373 -7.01 9.33 -9.95
N THR A 374 -7.15 10.17 -8.93
CA THR A 374 -7.81 11.49 -9.03
C THR A 374 -6.89 12.58 -9.55
N HIS A 375 -5.57 12.45 -9.36
CA HIS A 375 -4.60 13.49 -9.74
C HIS A 375 -3.39 12.87 -10.40
N GLN A 376 -2.97 13.48 -11.52
CA GLN A 376 -1.75 13.11 -12.22
C GLN A 376 -0.90 14.36 -12.45
N PHE A 377 0.40 14.25 -12.19
CA PHE A 377 1.35 15.35 -12.36
C PHE A 377 2.56 14.90 -13.19
N PRO A 378 3.14 15.77 -14.04
CA PRO A 378 4.47 15.54 -14.57
C PRO A 378 5.49 15.37 -13.42
N LEU A 379 6.52 14.56 -13.62
CA LEU A 379 7.55 14.33 -12.59
C LEU A 379 8.21 15.64 -12.11
N ALA A 380 8.36 16.62 -12.99
CA ALA A 380 8.91 17.95 -12.65
C ALA A 380 8.07 18.69 -11.60
N ASP A 381 6.76 18.42 -11.54
CA ASP A 381 5.83 19.06 -10.61
C ASP A 381 5.74 18.31 -9.26
N TYR A 382 6.78 17.53 -8.91
CA TYR A 382 6.81 16.66 -7.73
C TYR A 382 6.45 17.37 -6.42
N ARG A 383 6.81 18.63 -6.24
CA ARG A 383 6.45 19.39 -5.03
C ARG A 383 4.94 19.55 -4.89
N LYS A 384 4.28 19.87 -6.01
CA LYS A 384 2.82 20.02 -6.07
C LYS A 384 2.13 18.67 -5.88
N ALA A 385 2.63 17.61 -6.52
CA ALA A 385 2.12 16.26 -6.38
C ALA A 385 2.18 15.76 -4.93
N ILE A 386 3.33 15.91 -4.27
CA ILE A 386 3.53 15.52 -2.86
C ILE A 386 2.63 16.36 -1.93
N ALA A 387 2.53 17.68 -2.16
CA ALA A 387 1.65 18.56 -1.38
C ALA A 387 0.17 18.14 -1.54
N THR A 388 -0.29 17.85 -2.74
CA THR A 388 -1.65 17.37 -3.05
C THR A 388 -1.92 16.04 -2.36
N ALA A 389 -0.99 15.08 -2.43
CA ALA A 389 -1.12 13.78 -1.77
C ALA A 389 -1.18 13.88 -0.24
N ARG A 390 -0.52 14.88 0.36
CA ARG A 390 -0.56 15.14 1.80
C ARG A 390 -1.80 15.93 2.25
N ALA A 391 -2.33 16.80 1.41
CA ALA A 391 -3.46 17.68 1.74
C ALA A 391 -4.82 16.94 1.82
N ARG A 392 -4.91 15.74 1.31
CA ARG A 392 -6.05 14.80 1.31
C ARG A 392 -7.44 15.47 1.26
N GLY A 393 -7.96 15.96 2.40
CA GLY A 393 -9.29 16.54 2.51
C GLY A 393 -9.48 17.89 1.79
N GLY A 394 -8.42 18.67 1.64
CA GLY A 394 -8.46 19.98 0.95
C GLY A 394 -8.30 19.85 -0.57
N SER A 395 -7.72 18.75 -1.04
CA SER A 395 -7.50 18.48 -2.46
C SER A 395 -8.47 17.46 -3.06
N GLU A 396 -9.28 16.80 -2.23
CA GLU A 396 -10.10 15.63 -2.60
C GLU A 396 -9.29 14.50 -3.26
N ALA A 397 -7.98 14.44 -2.99
CA ALA A 397 -7.10 13.44 -3.56
C ALA A 397 -7.33 12.06 -2.91
N VAL A 398 -7.55 11.06 -3.74
CA VAL A 398 -7.56 9.64 -3.35
C VAL A 398 -6.20 9.02 -3.70
N LYS A 399 -5.87 8.84 -4.96
CA LYS A 399 -4.56 8.45 -5.45
C LYS A 399 -3.98 9.55 -6.33
N VAL A 400 -2.74 9.90 -6.04
CA VAL A 400 -1.92 10.79 -6.86
C VAL A 400 -0.86 9.98 -7.56
N ALA A 401 -0.58 10.29 -8.82
CA ALA A 401 0.45 9.61 -9.60
C ALA A 401 1.30 10.61 -10.41
N PHE A 402 2.55 10.24 -10.68
CA PHE A 402 3.38 10.88 -11.69
C PHE A 402 3.12 10.25 -13.04
N LYS A 403 3.05 11.09 -14.08
CA LYS A 403 2.99 10.67 -15.49
C LYS A 403 4.28 11.05 -16.23
N PHE A 404 4.67 10.20 -17.14
CA PHE A 404 5.88 10.30 -17.95
C PHE A 404 5.58 10.43 -19.44
#